data_1da7704d5ba6a5bd071839b50e56d3dd
#
_entry.id   1da7704d5ba6a5bd071839b50e56d3dd
#
_cell.length_a   1.000
_cell.length_b   1.000
_cell.length_c   1.000
_cell.angle_alpha   90.00
_cell.angle_beta   90.00
_cell.angle_gamma   90.00
#
_symmetry.space_group_name_H-M   'P 1'
#
loop_
_entity.id
_entity.type
_entity.pdbx_description
1 polymer ?
#
loop_
_entity_poly.entity_id
_entity_poly.type
_entity_poly.pdbx_seq_one_letter_code
_entity_poly.pdbx_strand_id
1 'polypeptide(L)'
;DKPAAVKRTQTRGAKKKEDAPLGKGLKIIPLGGLEQIGMNITAFEYDDSIVVVDCGLSFPEDEMLGIDLVIPDITYLKENIDKVKGFVITHGHEDHIGALPYVLKEINVPVYATKLTMGLIENKLKEHVLPKPVKRKVVKYGQSINLGCFRIEFIRTNHSISDAAALAITTPAGVIVHTGDFKIDYTPVFGDPIDLQRFAELGKKGVLAMLADSTNATRPGFTMSERSVGKTFDTIFA
;
A
#
# COMPACT_ATOMS: atom_id res chain seq x y z
N ASP A 1 -8.08 22.93 -58.30
CA ASP A 1 -7.35 22.72 -57.00
C ASP A 1 -7.38 21.25 -56.61
N LYS A 2 -6.21 20.61 -56.68
CA LYS A 2 -6.03 19.21 -56.25
C LYS A 2 -5.56 19.18 -54.79
N PRO A 3 -6.10 18.34 -53.88
CA PRO A 3 -5.62 18.24 -52.50
C PRO A 3 -4.26 17.54 -52.42
N ALA A 4 -3.38 18.09 -51.58
CA ALA A 4 -2.04 17.63 -51.36
C ALA A 4 -2.02 16.28 -50.61
N ALA A 5 -1.15 15.37 -51.06
CA ALA A 5 -0.97 14.05 -50.51
C ALA A 5 -0.22 14.11 -49.17
N VAL A 6 -0.84 13.56 -48.11
CA VAL A 6 -0.25 13.42 -46.80
C VAL A 6 0.75 12.24 -46.82
N LYS A 7 2.03 12.54 -46.62
CA LYS A 7 3.08 11.54 -46.48
C LYS A 7 2.92 10.82 -45.14
N ARG A 8 2.58 9.52 -45.19
CA ARG A 8 2.62 8.63 -44.00
C ARG A 8 4.09 8.39 -43.63
N THR A 9 4.47 8.85 -42.46
CA THR A 9 5.74 8.49 -41.80
C THR A 9 5.65 7.04 -41.33
N GLN A 10 6.50 6.18 -41.86
CA GLN A 10 6.66 4.79 -41.38
C GLN A 10 7.31 4.86 -39.99
N THR A 11 6.59 4.41 -38.97
CA THR A 11 7.14 4.16 -37.64
C THR A 11 8.09 2.96 -37.72
N ARG A 12 9.36 3.19 -37.39
CA ARG A 12 10.38 2.15 -37.21
C ARG A 12 9.87 1.14 -36.19
N GLY A 13 9.81 -0.13 -36.57
CA GLY A 13 9.41 -1.24 -35.72
C GLY A 13 10.25 -1.29 -34.43
N ALA A 14 9.59 -1.28 -33.28
CA ALA A 14 10.20 -1.56 -32.01
C ALA A 14 10.74 -2.98 -32.03
N LYS A 15 12.06 -3.15 -31.82
CA LYS A 15 12.67 -4.46 -31.62
C LYS A 15 11.99 -5.08 -30.40
N LYS A 16 11.36 -6.25 -30.55
CA LYS A 16 10.93 -7.09 -29.43
C LYS A 16 12.16 -7.34 -28.55
N LYS A 17 12.11 -6.89 -27.30
CA LYS A 17 13.04 -7.36 -26.27
C LYS A 17 12.78 -8.85 -26.12
N GLU A 18 13.82 -9.66 -26.32
CA GLU A 18 13.80 -11.08 -25.95
C GLU A 18 13.42 -11.19 -24.48
N ASP A 19 12.47 -12.05 -24.18
CA ASP A 19 12.03 -12.33 -22.82
C ASP A 19 13.25 -12.81 -22.00
N ALA A 20 13.60 -12.02 -20.97
CA ALA A 20 14.59 -12.44 -19.99
C ALA A 20 14.10 -13.73 -19.30
N PRO A 21 15.01 -14.67 -18.96
CA PRO A 21 14.61 -15.91 -18.34
C PRO A 21 13.78 -15.66 -17.07
N LEU A 22 12.65 -16.35 -16.97
CA LEU A 22 11.65 -16.34 -15.90
C LEU A 22 12.24 -16.69 -14.51
N GLY A 23 13.25 -15.99 -14.02
CA GLY A 23 13.92 -16.27 -12.75
C GLY A 23 14.41 -15.06 -11.95
N LYS A 24 14.50 -13.89 -12.59
CA LYS A 24 15.05 -12.67 -11.98
C LYS A 24 14.19 -11.43 -12.22
N GLY A 25 12.88 -11.57 -12.14
CA GLY A 25 11.95 -10.46 -12.31
C GLY A 25 11.31 -10.02 -11.01
N LEU A 26 10.97 -8.73 -10.92
CA LEU A 26 10.09 -8.25 -9.88
C LEU A 26 8.69 -8.84 -10.08
N LYS A 27 8.14 -9.45 -9.02
CA LYS A 27 6.74 -9.89 -8.98
C LYS A 27 5.97 -8.99 -8.03
N ILE A 28 4.80 -8.57 -8.46
CA ILE A 28 3.79 -7.90 -7.63
C ILE A 28 2.64 -8.89 -7.50
N ILE A 29 2.37 -9.34 -6.29
CA ILE A 29 1.47 -10.46 -6.01
C ILE A 29 0.39 -9.95 -5.04
N PRO A 30 -0.77 -9.51 -5.55
CA PRO A 30 -1.91 -9.21 -4.69
C PRO A 30 -2.44 -10.50 -4.06
N LEU A 31 -2.52 -10.50 -2.73
CA LEU A 31 -3.12 -11.59 -1.96
C LEU A 31 -4.52 -11.21 -1.48
N GLY A 32 -4.94 -9.97 -1.72
CA GLY A 32 -6.25 -9.39 -1.48
C GLY A 32 -6.29 -7.94 -1.92
N GLY A 33 -7.46 -7.29 -1.82
CA GLY A 33 -7.64 -5.86 -2.12
C GLY A 33 -7.83 -5.52 -3.59
N LEU A 34 -7.91 -6.49 -4.51
CA LEU A 34 -8.25 -6.22 -5.91
C LEU A 34 -9.70 -6.62 -6.19
N GLU A 35 -10.41 -5.76 -6.94
CA GLU A 35 -11.85 -5.92 -7.29
C GLU A 35 -12.76 -6.06 -6.06
N GLN A 36 -12.29 -5.62 -4.90
CA GLN A 36 -13.01 -5.61 -3.63
C GLN A 36 -12.57 -4.43 -2.77
N ILE A 37 -13.38 -4.09 -1.77
CA ILE A 37 -13.02 -3.13 -0.71
C ILE A 37 -12.58 -3.92 0.52
N GLY A 38 -11.42 -3.55 1.06
CA GLY A 38 -10.84 -4.22 2.23
C GLY A 38 -9.87 -5.35 1.87
N MET A 39 -9.42 -6.05 2.89
CA MET A 39 -8.45 -7.15 2.82
C MET A 39 -7.18 -6.80 2.01
N ASN A 40 -6.67 -5.58 2.23
CA ASN A 40 -5.51 -5.08 1.51
C ASN A 40 -4.26 -5.81 1.95
N ILE A 41 -3.63 -6.54 1.02
CA ILE A 41 -2.36 -7.23 1.22
C ILE A 41 -1.69 -7.48 -0.13
N THR A 42 -0.46 -6.99 -0.31
CA THR A 42 0.30 -7.18 -1.53
C THR A 42 1.74 -7.59 -1.22
N ALA A 43 2.19 -8.68 -1.79
CA ALA A 43 3.58 -9.12 -1.69
C ALA A 43 4.37 -8.63 -2.90
N PHE A 44 5.57 -8.10 -2.63
CA PHE A 44 6.58 -7.73 -3.62
C PHE A 44 7.73 -8.69 -3.51
N GLU A 45 8.00 -9.48 -4.54
CA GLU A 45 9.10 -10.44 -4.57
C GLU A 45 10.14 -10.05 -5.60
N TYR A 46 11.40 -10.13 -5.19
CA TYR A 46 12.55 -10.05 -6.07
C TYR A 46 13.66 -10.97 -5.54
N ASP A 47 14.09 -11.95 -6.34
CA ASP A 47 15.07 -12.98 -5.97
C ASP A 47 14.70 -13.72 -4.65
N ASP A 48 15.50 -13.51 -3.60
CA ASP A 48 15.37 -14.14 -2.28
C ASP A 48 14.65 -13.26 -1.23
N SER A 49 14.02 -12.21 -1.68
CA SER A 49 13.40 -11.22 -0.80
C SER A 49 11.93 -11.02 -1.14
N ILE A 50 11.08 -11.09 -0.12
CA ILE A 50 9.66 -10.74 -0.19
C ILE A 50 9.38 -9.68 0.88
N VAL A 51 8.73 -8.61 0.48
CA VAL A 51 8.17 -7.61 1.39
C VAL A 51 6.67 -7.58 1.19
N VAL A 52 5.93 -7.53 2.29
CA VAL A 52 4.46 -7.49 2.25
C VAL A 52 4.00 -6.09 2.67
N VAL A 53 3.19 -5.46 1.82
CA VAL A 53 2.55 -4.18 2.12
C VAL A 53 1.13 -4.44 2.58
N ASP A 54 0.83 -3.95 3.78
CA ASP A 54 -0.42 -4.12 4.50
C ASP A 54 -0.76 -5.59 4.82
N CYS A 55 -1.75 -5.80 5.68
CA CYS A 55 -2.24 -7.11 6.10
C CYS A 55 -3.65 -6.93 6.69
N GLY A 56 -4.57 -6.58 5.81
CA GLY A 56 -5.94 -6.23 6.15
C GLY A 56 -6.87 -7.43 6.26
N LEU A 57 -7.98 -7.21 6.94
CA LEU A 57 -9.12 -8.12 6.93
C LEU A 57 -10.24 -7.55 6.05
N SER A 58 -11.24 -8.39 5.76
CA SER A 58 -12.54 -7.99 5.26
C SER A 58 -13.64 -8.45 6.22
N PHE A 59 -14.78 -7.79 6.18
CA PHE A 59 -15.95 -8.27 6.88
C PHE A 59 -16.68 -9.31 6.01
N PRO A 60 -17.34 -10.31 6.63
CA PRO A 60 -18.06 -11.32 5.88
C PRO A 60 -19.26 -10.70 5.15
N GLU A 61 -19.63 -11.30 4.02
CA GLU A 61 -20.89 -11.01 3.33
C GLU A 61 -22.09 -11.59 4.10
N ASP A 62 -23.29 -11.09 3.84
CA ASP A 62 -24.50 -11.48 4.56
C ASP A 62 -24.80 -12.99 4.48
N GLU A 63 -24.34 -13.66 3.42
CA GLU A 63 -24.49 -15.10 3.21
C GLU A 63 -23.52 -15.96 4.03
N MET A 64 -22.46 -15.36 4.59
CA MET A 64 -21.44 -16.05 5.38
C MET A 64 -21.85 -16.19 6.84
N LEU A 65 -22.93 -16.93 7.11
CA LEU A 65 -23.50 -17.11 8.44
C LEU A 65 -22.48 -17.72 9.42
N GLY A 66 -22.30 -17.07 10.59
CA GLY A 66 -21.40 -17.54 11.66
C GLY A 66 -19.91 -17.25 11.41
N ILE A 67 -19.60 -16.45 10.42
CA ILE A 67 -18.24 -15.94 10.17
C ILE A 67 -18.15 -14.51 10.71
N ASP A 68 -17.16 -14.24 11.55
CA ASP A 68 -16.94 -12.92 12.14
C ASP A 68 -15.98 -12.06 11.30
N LEU A 69 -14.97 -12.71 10.68
CA LEU A 69 -13.89 -12.04 9.95
C LEU A 69 -13.46 -12.88 8.74
N VAL A 70 -13.05 -12.20 7.68
CA VAL A 70 -12.39 -12.82 6.52
C VAL A 70 -10.95 -12.32 6.48
N ILE A 71 -9.99 -13.25 6.49
CA ILE A 71 -8.56 -12.94 6.41
C ILE A 71 -7.98 -13.45 5.08
N PRO A 72 -6.89 -12.85 4.57
CA PRO A 72 -6.31 -13.25 3.30
C PRO A 72 -5.72 -14.66 3.35
N ASP A 73 -5.71 -15.34 2.21
CA ASP A 73 -4.93 -16.55 2.03
C ASP A 73 -3.44 -16.22 1.96
N ILE A 74 -2.69 -16.70 2.94
CA ILE A 74 -1.25 -16.47 3.08
C ILE A 74 -0.40 -17.68 2.67
N THR A 75 -0.99 -18.66 1.99
CA THR A 75 -0.28 -19.87 1.57
C THR A 75 1.01 -19.55 0.82
N TYR A 76 0.95 -18.58 -0.11
CA TYR A 76 2.14 -18.13 -0.84
C TYR A 76 3.28 -17.65 0.07
N LEU A 77 2.96 -16.90 1.12
CA LEU A 77 3.95 -16.40 2.08
C LEU A 77 4.49 -17.52 2.96
N LYS A 78 3.66 -18.49 3.33
CA LYS A 78 4.07 -19.67 4.13
C LYS A 78 5.04 -20.56 3.35
N GLU A 79 4.76 -20.80 2.08
CA GLU A 79 5.61 -21.59 1.19
C GLU A 79 6.96 -20.92 0.90
N ASN A 80 7.03 -19.59 1.04
CA ASN A 80 8.22 -18.77 0.81
C ASN A 80 8.73 -18.07 2.07
N ILE A 81 8.47 -18.62 3.25
CA ILE A 81 8.72 -17.97 4.54
C ILE A 81 10.16 -17.45 4.70
N ASP A 82 11.15 -18.18 4.22
CA ASP A 82 12.57 -17.80 4.32
C ASP A 82 12.91 -16.51 3.55
N LYS A 83 12.10 -16.18 2.54
CA LYS A 83 12.23 -14.96 1.76
C LYS A 83 11.52 -13.77 2.40
N VAL A 84 10.52 -13.98 3.27
CA VAL A 84 9.71 -12.90 3.83
C VAL A 84 10.52 -12.07 4.81
N LYS A 85 10.78 -10.79 4.48
CA LYS A 85 11.62 -9.88 5.27
C LYS A 85 10.84 -9.02 6.25
N GLY A 86 9.55 -8.83 6.04
CA GLY A 86 8.69 -8.06 6.94
C GLY A 86 7.41 -7.55 6.30
N PHE A 87 6.52 -7.06 7.18
CA PHE A 87 5.33 -6.30 6.82
C PHE A 87 5.61 -4.80 6.91
N VAL A 88 5.16 -4.05 5.93
CA VAL A 88 5.25 -2.58 5.87
C VAL A 88 3.84 -2.04 5.76
N ILE A 89 3.39 -1.31 6.77
CA ILE A 89 2.00 -0.91 6.92
C ILE A 89 1.85 0.56 6.57
N THR A 90 0.90 0.84 5.69
CA THR A 90 0.60 2.19 5.19
C THR A 90 -0.14 3.02 6.23
N HIS A 91 -1.19 2.48 6.86
CA HIS A 91 -1.97 3.16 7.88
C HIS A 91 -2.78 2.17 8.74
N GLY A 92 -3.51 2.68 9.73
CA GLY A 92 -4.07 1.89 10.83
C GLY A 92 -5.54 1.48 10.69
N HIS A 93 -6.16 1.51 9.51
CA HIS A 93 -7.51 0.98 9.31
C HIS A 93 -7.53 -0.55 9.32
N GLU A 94 -8.67 -1.14 9.66
CA GLU A 94 -8.83 -2.59 9.83
C GLU A 94 -8.56 -3.37 8.54
N ASP A 95 -8.93 -2.83 7.42
CA ASP A 95 -8.68 -3.40 6.10
C ASP A 95 -7.21 -3.32 5.64
N HIS A 96 -6.32 -2.75 6.50
CA HIS A 96 -4.88 -2.70 6.30
C HIS A 96 -4.08 -3.36 7.44
N ILE A 97 -4.63 -3.47 8.66
CA ILE A 97 -3.94 -4.08 9.81
C ILE A 97 -4.70 -5.23 10.46
N GLY A 98 -5.97 -5.41 10.12
CA GLY A 98 -6.87 -6.28 10.87
C GLY A 98 -6.49 -7.77 10.87
N ALA A 99 -5.84 -8.25 9.81
CA ALA A 99 -5.40 -9.64 9.74
C ALA A 99 -4.04 -9.91 10.42
N LEU A 100 -3.27 -8.86 10.78
CA LEU A 100 -1.95 -9.01 11.41
C LEU A 100 -1.92 -9.98 12.61
N PRO A 101 -2.86 -9.94 13.58
CA PRO A 101 -2.83 -10.85 14.72
C PRO A 101 -2.94 -12.33 14.35
N TYR A 102 -3.63 -12.62 13.26
CA TYR A 102 -3.83 -13.98 12.75
C TYR A 102 -2.63 -14.44 11.95
N VAL A 103 -2.17 -13.61 11.02
CA VAL A 103 -1.06 -13.90 10.12
C VAL A 103 0.27 -14.02 10.87
N LEU A 104 0.52 -13.16 11.87
CA LEU A 104 1.76 -13.17 12.66
C LEU A 104 1.90 -14.39 13.59
N LYS A 105 0.82 -15.15 13.82
CA LYS A 105 0.90 -16.46 14.50
C LYS A 105 1.66 -17.49 13.66
N GLU A 106 1.53 -17.39 12.33
CA GLU A 106 2.14 -18.31 11.39
C GLU A 106 3.41 -17.74 10.75
N ILE A 107 3.44 -16.43 10.48
CA ILE A 107 4.54 -15.72 9.80
C ILE A 107 5.10 -14.65 10.76
N ASN A 108 6.00 -15.07 11.66
CA ASN A 108 6.60 -14.15 12.65
C ASN A 108 7.79 -13.40 12.04
N VAL A 109 7.50 -12.27 11.39
CA VAL A 109 8.51 -11.38 10.80
C VAL A 109 8.31 -9.94 11.33
N PRO A 110 9.32 -9.05 11.19
CA PRO A 110 9.20 -7.67 11.66
C PRO A 110 8.06 -6.91 10.99
N VAL A 111 7.43 -6.00 11.75
CA VAL A 111 6.40 -5.06 11.28
C VAL A 111 6.94 -3.64 11.36
N TYR A 112 6.76 -2.87 10.30
CA TYR A 112 7.20 -1.49 10.14
C TYR A 112 6.00 -0.60 9.86
N ALA A 113 5.84 0.48 10.60
CA ALA A 113 4.74 1.44 10.44
C ALA A 113 5.11 2.80 11.01
N THR A 114 4.32 3.81 10.72
CA THR A 114 4.35 5.11 11.37
C THR A 114 3.93 5.00 12.85
N LYS A 115 4.11 6.05 13.63
CA LYS A 115 3.96 5.99 15.09
C LYS A 115 2.54 5.66 15.53
N LEU A 116 1.53 6.35 14.98
CA LEU A 116 0.13 6.11 15.35
C LEU A 116 -0.31 4.72 14.88
N THR A 117 -0.01 4.38 13.63
CA THR A 117 -0.31 3.06 13.06
C THR A 117 0.31 1.95 13.91
N MET A 118 1.55 2.12 14.35
CA MET A 118 2.20 1.13 15.24
C MET A 118 1.50 1.03 16.58
N GLY A 119 1.03 2.14 17.15
CA GLY A 119 0.26 2.14 18.40
C GLY A 119 -1.06 1.35 18.28
N LEU A 120 -1.75 1.51 17.15
CA LEU A 120 -2.98 0.74 16.86
C LEU A 120 -2.67 -0.76 16.71
N ILE A 121 -1.62 -1.10 15.97
CA ILE A 121 -1.17 -2.49 15.84
C ILE A 121 -0.82 -3.09 17.21
N GLU A 122 -0.10 -2.35 18.05
CA GLU A 122 0.25 -2.81 19.41
C GLU A 122 -0.97 -3.08 20.27
N ASN A 123 -1.98 -2.22 20.22
CA ASN A 123 -3.23 -2.44 20.97
C ASN A 123 -3.95 -3.69 20.47
N LYS A 124 -4.08 -3.84 19.14
CA LYS A 124 -4.66 -5.02 18.53
C LYS A 124 -3.93 -6.31 18.92
N LEU A 125 -2.60 -6.31 18.86
CA LEU A 125 -1.80 -7.49 19.23
C LEU A 125 -1.89 -7.87 20.72
N LYS A 126 -2.22 -6.94 21.62
CA LYS A 126 -2.44 -7.24 23.06
C LYS A 126 -3.67 -8.13 23.30
N GLU A 127 -4.65 -8.07 22.42
CA GLU A 127 -5.87 -8.88 22.49
C GLU A 127 -5.66 -10.32 22.02
N HIS A 128 -4.47 -10.63 21.48
CA HIS A 128 -4.15 -11.93 20.89
C HIS A 128 -2.91 -12.56 21.54
N VAL A 129 -2.95 -13.87 21.74
CA VAL A 129 -1.78 -14.63 22.16
C VAL A 129 -0.95 -14.98 20.92
N LEU A 130 0.25 -14.43 20.86
CA LEU A 130 1.22 -14.73 19.80
C LEU A 130 2.21 -15.80 20.30
N PRO A 131 2.57 -16.82 19.49
CA PRO A 131 3.53 -17.87 19.88
C PRO A 131 4.93 -17.33 20.21
N LYS A 132 5.31 -16.23 19.56
CA LYS A 132 6.60 -15.55 19.74
C LYS A 132 6.41 -14.03 19.69
N PRO A 133 7.26 -13.26 20.39
CA PRO A 133 7.26 -11.81 20.28
C PRO A 133 7.54 -11.35 18.84
N VAL A 134 6.75 -10.41 18.35
CA VAL A 134 6.93 -9.80 17.03
C VAL A 134 7.80 -8.54 17.17
N LYS A 135 8.81 -8.43 16.32
CA LYS A 135 9.65 -7.22 16.25
C LYS A 135 8.87 -6.11 15.55
N ARG A 136 8.72 -4.98 16.25
CA ARG A 136 7.99 -3.80 15.77
C ARG A 136 8.95 -2.63 15.65
N LYS A 137 8.84 -1.86 14.56
CA LYS A 137 9.71 -0.71 14.28
C LYS A 137 8.90 0.47 13.77
N VAL A 138 8.96 1.57 14.50
CA VAL A 138 8.39 2.85 14.08
C VAL A 138 9.32 3.49 13.04
N VAL A 139 8.72 3.95 11.93
CA VAL A 139 9.40 4.66 10.85
C VAL A 139 8.80 6.05 10.71
N LYS A 140 9.63 7.05 10.43
CA LYS A 140 9.19 8.44 10.22
C LYS A 140 9.07 8.73 8.71
N TYR A 141 8.27 9.71 8.36
CA TYR A 141 8.23 10.23 6.99
C TYR A 141 9.61 10.69 6.51
N GLY A 142 9.91 10.44 5.24
CA GLY A 142 11.22 10.68 4.63
C GLY A 142 12.29 9.66 5.02
N GLN A 143 12.03 8.80 6.01
CA GLN A 143 12.95 7.73 6.40
C GLN A 143 12.79 6.54 5.46
N SER A 144 13.93 5.90 5.13
CA SER A 144 13.96 4.65 4.38
C SER A 144 14.39 3.49 5.27
N ILE A 145 13.85 2.32 5.00
CA ILE A 145 14.27 1.04 5.60
C ILE A 145 14.75 0.09 4.50
N ASN A 146 15.66 -0.81 4.85
CA ASN A 146 16.15 -1.84 3.93
C ASN A 146 15.65 -3.22 4.38
N LEU A 147 15.00 -3.94 3.47
CA LEU A 147 14.43 -5.27 3.68
C LEU A 147 14.86 -6.20 2.53
N GLY A 148 15.92 -6.97 2.75
CA GLY A 148 16.58 -7.69 1.66
C GLY A 148 17.06 -6.72 0.57
N CYS A 149 16.66 -6.95 -0.68
CA CYS A 149 17.01 -6.09 -1.80
C CYS A 149 16.10 -4.85 -1.96
N PHE A 150 15.07 -4.71 -1.12
CA PHE A 150 14.13 -3.59 -1.17
C PHE A 150 14.59 -2.46 -0.25
N ARG A 151 14.55 -1.23 -0.78
CA ARG A 151 14.63 0.00 0.02
C ARG A 151 13.30 0.71 -0.03
N ILE A 152 12.66 0.90 1.12
CA ILE A 152 11.30 1.42 1.24
C ILE A 152 11.31 2.72 2.01
N GLU A 153 10.86 3.79 1.36
CA GLU A 153 10.72 5.12 1.93
C GLU A 153 9.25 5.38 2.27
N PHE A 154 9.00 5.93 3.45
CA PHE A 154 7.68 6.35 3.90
C PHE A 154 7.44 7.80 3.51
N ILE A 155 6.41 8.06 2.71
CA ILE A 155 6.04 9.38 2.21
C ILE A 155 4.73 9.80 2.88
N ARG A 156 4.69 11.04 3.41
CA ARG A 156 3.47 11.54 4.03
C ARG A 156 2.34 11.64 3.01
N THR A 157 1.20 11.08 3.39
CA THR A 157 -0.06 11.24 2.66
C THR A 157 -1.16 11.70 3.63
N ASN A 158 -2.33 12.08 3.09
CA ASN A 158 -3.51 12.37 3.89
C ASN A 158 -4.58 11.32 3.62
N HIS A 159 -5.29 10.94 4.65
CA HIS A 159 -6.42 10.04 4.59
C HIS A 159 -7.40 10.39 5.73
N SER A 160 -8.47 9.63 5.92
CA SER A 160 -9.42 9.81 7.02
C SER A 160 -8.86 9.39 8.40
N ILE A 161 -7.67 8.83 8.44
CA ILE A 161 -6.89 8.56 9.65
C ILE A 161 -5.56 9.31 9.59
N SER A 162 -5.09 9.82 10.74
CA SER A 162 -3.80 10.48 10.83
C SER A 162 -2.64 9.49 10.68
N ASP A 163 -1.47 10.03 10.31
CA ASP A 163 -0.20 9.30 10.23
C ASP A 163 -0.17 8.24 9.11
N ALA A 164 -1.03 8.39 8.09
CA ALA A 164 -1.02 7.54 6.90
C ALA A 164 0.21 7.81 6.03
N ALA A 165 0.77 6.77 5.41
CA ALA A 165 1.95 6.83 4.57
C ALA A 165 1.72 6.15 3.21
N ALA A 166 2.18 6.80 2.16
CA ALA A 166 2.50 6.15 0.91
C ALA A 166 3.93 5.60 0.96
N LEU A 167 4.25 4.69 0.07
CA LEU A 167 5.54 4.01 0.03
C LEU A 167 6.22 4.18 -1.34
N ALA A 168 7.50 4.57 -1.33
CA ALA A 168 8.37 4.41 -2.50
C ALA A 168 9.24 3.16 -2.29
N ILE A 169 8.96 2.11 -3.06
CA ILE A 169 9.62 0.81 -2.96
C ILE A 169 10.66 0.75 -4.07
N THR A 170 11.92 0.98 -3.73
CA THR A 170 13.05 0.87 -4.67
C THR A 170 13.52 -0.58 -4.72
N THR A 171 13.62 -1.10 -5.92
CA THR A 171 14.04 -2.47 -6.25
C THR A 171 15.16 -2.44 -7.28
N PRO A 172 15.89 -3.54 -7.51
CA PRO A 172 16.85 -3.61 -8.62
C PRO A 172 16.21 -3.44 -10.01
N ALA A 173 14.89 -3.70 -10.15
CA ALA A 173 14.15 -3.52 -11.40
C ALA A 173 13.66 -2.08 -11.62
N GLY A 174 13.57 -1.27 -10.56
CA GLY A 174 13.06 0.10 -10.62
C GLY A 174 12.29 0.48 -9.36
N VAL A 175 11.64 1.65 -9.41
CA VAL A 175 10.88 2.20 -8.29
C VAL A 175 9.39 1.92 -8.49
N ILE A 176 8.75 1.40 -7.44
CA ILE A 176 7.29 1.27 -7.35
C ILE A 176 6.78 2.32 -6.37
N VAL A 177 5.67 2.95 -6.68
CA VAL A 177 4.93 3.80 -5.76
C VAL A 177 3.65 3.07 -5.35
N HIS A 178 3.47 2.87 -4.04
CA HIS A 178 2.22 2.39 -3.45
C HIS A 178 1.62 3.53 -2.64
N THR A 179 0.44 4.00 -3.03
CA THR A 179 -0.13 5.21 -2.40
C THR A 179 -0.66 4.94 -1.00
N GLY A 180 -0.94 3.67 -0.65
CA GLY A 180 -1.90 3.39 0.41
C GLY A 180 -3.23 4.05 0.07
N ASP A 181 -4.11 4.19 1.03
CA ASP A 181 -5.30 5.00 0.88
C ASP A 181 -4.94 6.47 1.02
N PHE A 182 -5.46 7.31 0.15
CA PHE A 182 -5.09 8.71 0.13
C PHE A 182 -6.20 9.64 -0.34
N LYS A 183 -6.03 10.89 0.03
CA LYS A 183 -6.71 12.03 -0.60
C LYS A 183 -5.77 13.22 -0.68
N ILE A 184 -6.04 14.13 -1.59
CA ILE A 184 -5.31 15.39 -1.67
C ILE A 184 -6.08 16.43 -0.86
N ASP A 185 -5.62 16.67 0.37
CA ASP A 185 -6.18 17.67 1.29
C ASP A 185 -5.12 18.71 1.62
N TYR A 186 -5.34 19.95 1.16
CA TYR A 186 -4.43 21.07 1.43
C TYR A 186 -4.66 21.72 2.79
N THR A 187 -5.73 21.37 3.47
CA THR A 187 -6.10 21.88 4.79
C THR A 187 -6.49 20.75 5.74
N PRO A 188 -5.60 19.76 5.96
CA PRO A 188 -5.92 18.63 6.82
C PRO A 188 -6.23 19.10 8.25
N VAL A 189 -7.00 18.30 8.99
CA VAL A 189 -7.32 18.58 10.39
C VAL A 189 -6.09 18.42 11.28
N PHE A 190 -5.23 17.46 10.95
CA PHE A 190 -4.02 17.15 11.71
C PHE A 190 -2.82 16.97 10.79
N GLY A 191 -1.67 17.52 11.21
CA GLY A 191 -0.41 17.41 10.48
C GLY A 191 -0.33 18.31 9.25
N ASP A 192 0.62 17.99 8.38
CA ASP A 192 0.87 18.72 7.13
C ASP A 192 0.14 18.06 5.95
N PRO A 193 -0.06 18.81 4.84
CA PRO A 193 -0.56 18.26 3.60
C PRO A 193 0.28 17.11 3.06
N ILE A 194 -0.30 16.33 2.14
CA ILE A 194 0.41 15.30 1.38
C ILE A 194 1.67 15.84 0.72
N ASP A 195 2.77 15.09 0.75
CA ASP A 195 4.06 15.48 0.19
C ASP A 195 4.08 15.30 -1.34
N LEU A 196 3.34 16.14 -2.06
CA LEU A 196 3.29 16.13 -3.52
C LEU A 196 4.64 16.40 -4.17
N GLN A 197 5.54 17.16 -3.49
CA GLN A 197 6.88 17.42 -3.99
C GLN A 197 7.64 16.09 -4.13
N ARG A 198 7.56 15.23 -3.12
CA ARG A 198 8.24 13.94 -3.16
C ARG A 198 7.74 13.03 -4.27
N PHE A 199 6.42 13.01 -4.49
CA PHE A 199 5.84 12.27 -5.63
C PHE A 199 6.33 12.81 -6.98
N ALA A 200 6.39 14.14 -7.14
CA ALA A 200 6.91 14.76 -8.36
C ALA A 200 8.40 14.42 -8.61
N GLU A 201 9.22 14.38 -7.56
CA GLU A 201 10.63 13.97 -7.66
C GLU A 201 10.78 12.51 -8.11
N LEU A 202 9.95 11.61 -7.58
CA LEU A 202 9.91 10.20 -8.00
C LEU A 202 9.48 10.09 -9.46
N GLY A 203 8.43 10.81 -9.87
CA GLY A 203 7.95 10.84 -11.24
C GLY A 203 9.02 11.31 -12.23
N LYS A 204 9.80 12.35 -11.88
CA LYS A 204 10.92 12.83 -12.70
C LYS A 204 12.03 11.80 -12.87
N LYS A 205 12.29 10.96 -11.87
CA LYS A 205 13.30 9.89 -11.92
C LYS A 205 12.81 8.66 -12.70
N GLY A 206 11.52 8.54 -12.86
CA GLY A 206 10.85 7.39 -13.48
C GLY A 206 10.33 6.39 -12.44
N VAL A 207 9.06 6.02 -12.59
CA VAL A 207 8.36 5.03 -11.76
C VAL A 207 8.02 3.83 -12.65
N LEU A 208 8.41 2.64 -12.20
CA LEU A 208 8.16 1.39 -12.92
C LEU A 208 6.68 1.00 -12.90
N ALA A 209 6.05 1.14 -11.72
CA ALA A 209 4.64 0.86 -11.50
C ALA A 209 4.10 1.73 -10.37
N MET A 210 2.80 2.05 -10.42
CA MET A 210 2.08 2.72 -9.34
C MET A 210 0.86 1.88 -8.98
N LEU A 211 0.74 1.52 -7.71
CA LEU A 211 -0.45 0.93 -7.12
C LEU A 211 -1.16 2.06 -6.37
N ALA A 212 -2.34 2.40 -6.82
CA ALA A 212 -3.09 3.54 -6.29
C ALA A 212 -4.46 3.12 -5.80
N ASP A 213 -4.87 3.71 -4.67
CA ASP A 213 -6.25 3.68 -4.21
C ASP A 213 -7.18 4.18 -5.33
N SER A 214 -8.22 3.42 -5.59
CA SER A 214 -9.21 3.73 -6.63
C SER A 214 -10.66 3.61 -6.12
N THR A 215 -10.86 3.62 -4.82
CA THR A 215 -12.15 3.41 -4.14
C THR A 215 -13.27 4.29 -4.71
N ASN A 216 -12.99 5.55 -4.99
CA ASN A 216 -13.96 6.50 -5.55
C ASN A 216 -13.68 6.91 -7.00
N ALA A 217 -12.89 6.13 -7.75
CA ALA A 217 -12.43 6.52 -9.10
C ALA A 217 -13.56 6.75 -10.10
N THR A 218 -14.71 6.08 -9.94
CA THR A 218 -15.88 6.23 -10.82
C THR A 218 -16.86 7.31 -10.36
N ARG A 219 -16.67 7.91 -9.17
CA ARG A 219 -17.57 8.95 -8.64
C ARG A 219 -17.17 10.31 -9.18
N PRO A 220 -18.09 11.07 -9.79
CA PRO A 220 -17.81 12.43 -10.25
C PRO A 220 -17.66 13.39 -9.06
N GLY A 221 -16.82 14.42 -9.21
CA GLY A 221 -16.63 15.48 -8.23
C GLY A 221 -15.29 15.36 -7.48
N PHE A 222 -15.23 16.01 -6.33
CA PHE A 222 -14.02 16.11 -5.51
C PHE A 222 -14.32 15.73 -4.06
N THR A 223 -13.38 15.09 -3.38
CA THR A 223 -13.46 14.88 -1.94
C THR A 223 -13.13 16.17 -1.21
N MET A 224 -14.00 16.57 -0.30
CA MET A 224 -13.79 17.77 0.53
C MET A 224 -12.72 17.51 1.60
N SER A 225 -12.14 18.60 2.12
CA SER A 225 -11.23 18.53 3.26
C SER A 225 -11.93 17.94 4.50
N GLU A 226 -11.22 17.14 5.28
CA GLU A 226 -11.69 16.63 6.59
C GLU A 226 -12.10 17.78 7.54
N ARG A 227 -11.51 18.96 7.40
CA ARG A 227 -11.89 20.15 8.18
C ARG A 227 -13.35 20.55 7.99
N SER A 228 -13.96 20.26 6.83
CA SER A 228 -15.37 20.51 6.57
C SER A 228 -16.30 19.66 7.43
N VAL A 229 -15.86 18.44 7.80
CA VAL A 229 -16.60 17.54 8.68
C VAL A 229 -16.77 18.16 10.07
N GLY A 230 -15.71 18.76 10.64
CA GLY A 230 -15.78 19.47 11.91
C GLY A 230 -16.83 20.58 11.91
N LYS A 231 -16.87 21.41 10.86
CA LYS A 231 -17.89 22.47 10.73
C LYS A 231 -19.32 21.92 10.68
N THR A 232 -19.49 20.77 10.04
CA THR A 232 -20.81 20.09 10.01
C THR A 232 -21.20 19.63 11.41
N PHE A 233 -20.29 19.07 12.19
CA PHE A 233 -20.55 18.70 13.60
C PHE A 233 -20.87 19.93 14.44
N ASP A 234 -20.16 21.04 14.30
CA ASP A 234 -20.48 22.29 14.99
C ASP A 234 -21.92 22.74 14.72
N THR A 235 -22.40 22.56 13.51
CA THR A 235 -23.79 22.90 13.12
C THR A 235 -24.81 21.91 13.71
N ILE A 236 -24.47 20.63 13.81
CA ILE A 236 -25.38 19.58 14.34
C ILE A 236 -25.54 19.70 15.85
N PHE A 237 -24.45 20.07 16.55
CA PHE A 237 -24.43 20.12 18.01
C PHE A 237 -24.71 21.51 18.60
N ALA A 238 -24.88 22.54 17.77
CA ALA A 238 -25.31 23.88 18.17
C ALA A 238 -26.83 23.98 18.38
#